data_7fc01023d0e5ea8c8062c684b33321eb
#
_entry.id   7fc01023d0e5ea8c8062c684b33321eb
#
_cell.length_a   1.000
_cell.length_b   1.000
_cell.length_c   1.000
_cell.angle_alpha   90.00
_cell.angle_beta   90.00
_cell.angle_gamma   90.00
#
_symmetry.space_group_name_H-M   'P 1'
#
loop_
_entity.id
_entity.type
_entity.pdbx_description
1 polymer ?
#
loop_
_entity_poly.entity_id
_entity_poly.type
_entity_poly.pdbx_seq_one_letter_code
_entity_poly.pdbx_strand_id
1 'polypeptide(L)'
;STGTYGNMGCGTQTAALKIGGAAPGSPSIYTTTEEYDGEGWTAGGTMPQGRYGGGGNGTQTSCVFAGGQDATGPSSTSCVEYDGTSWTAGGSLNDARGSGAMGAGASSDSALVFGGAPAQSFNEGYDGTSFSTRPSLATGRGFSGGNGIATAALIVAGGPPSGTTTNVEEFTGETETTTAQTLTTS
;
A
#
# COMPACT_ATOMS: atom_id res chain seq x y z
N SER A 1 5.48 -16.35 14.36
CA SER A 1 5.14 -15.00 13.88
C SER A 1 5.20 -14.02 15.04
N THR A 2 6.01 -12.97 14.94
CA THR A 2 6.05 -11.88 15.91
C THR A 2 4.88 -10.93 15.64
N GLY A 3 4.15 -10.51 16.67
CA GLY A 3 3.07 -9.53 16.52
C GLY A 3 3.61 -8.20 15.95
N THR A 4 3.05 -7.72 14.85
CA THR A 4 3.44 -6.47 14.20
C THR A 4 2.20 -5.64 13.89
N TYR A 5 2.38 -4.32 13.78
CA TYR A 5 1.36 -3.42 13.27
C TYR A 5 1.87 -2.68 12.02
N GLY A 6 0.95 -2.15 11.21
CA GLY A 6 1.30 -1.42 9.99
C GLY A 6 2.01 -2.25 8.93
N ASN A 7 1.97 -3.57 9.05
CA ASN A 7 2.42 -4.46 7.98
C ASN A 7 1.46 -4.36 6.79
N MET A 8 2.00 -4.57 5.59
CA MET A 8 1.21 -4.70 4.38
C MET A 8 0.97 -6.17 4.05
N GLY A 9 -0.14 -6.44 3.36
CA GLY A 9 -0.43 -7.75 2.81
C GLY A 9 -0.92 -7.68 1.38
N CYS A 10 -0.60 -8.67 0.58
CA CYS A 10 -1.13 -8.86 -0.77
C CYS A 10 -1.32 -10.36 -1.07
N GLY A 11 -1.90 -10.67 -2.22
CA GLY A 11 -2.15 -12.05 -2.64
C GLY A 11 -3.60 -12.50 -2.43
N THR A 12 -3.77 -13.80 -2.31
CA THR A 12 -5.08 -14.46 -2.20
C THR A 12 -5.21 -15.23 -0.88
N GLN A 13 -6.38 -15.80 -0.64
CA GLN A 13 -6.65 -16.63 0.54
C GLN A 13 -5.72 -17.85 0.67
N THR A 14 -5.20 -18.37 -0.42
CA THR A 14 -4.35 -19.57 -0.46
C THR A 14 -2.89 -19.26 -0.82
N ALA A 15 -2.58 -18.01 -1.17
CA ALA A 15 -1.23 -17.58 -1.53
C ALA A 15 -1.09 -16.10 -1.17
N ALA A 16 -0.76 -15.81 0.07
CA ALA A 16 -0.65 -14.44 0.60
C ALA A 16 0.78 -14.09 1.01
N LEU A 17 1.05 -12.80 0.99
CA LEU A 17 2.31 -12.22 1.44
C LEU A 17 2.04 -11.25 2.59
N LYS A 18 2.83 -11.34 3.66
CA LYS A 18 2.89 -10.34 4.74
C LYS A 18 4.26 -9.67 4.71
N ILE A 19 4.28 -8.36 4.73
CA ILE A 19 5.48 -7.57 4.46
C ILE A 19 5.71 -6.56 5.59
N GLY A 20 6.91 -6.59 6.15
CA GLY A 20 7.40 -5.59 7.11
C GLY A 20 6.54 -5.45 8.37
N GLY A 21 6.32 -4.21 8.75
CA GLY A 21 5.62 -3.83 9.97
C GLY A 21 6.56 -3.37 11.08
N ALA A 22 5.98 -2.89 12.16
CA ALA A 22 6.71 -2.40 13.33
C ALA A 22 6.29 -3.17 14.59
N ALA A 23 7.21 -3.27 15.56
CA ALA A 23 6.95 -3.92 16.84
C ALA A 23 6.14 -3.00 17.76
N PRO A 24 5.07 -3.50 18.41
CA PRO A 24 4.35 -2.72 19.41
C PRO A 24 5.27 -2.33 20.58
N GLY A 25 5.31 -1.04 20.89
CA GLY A 25 6.10 -0.52 22.02
C GLY A 25 7.63 -0.52 21.81
N SER A 26 8.11 -0.76 20.61
CA SER A 26 9.53 -0.76 20.24
C SER A 26 9.77 0.08 18.98
N PRO A 27 10.92 0.74 18.86
CA PRO A 27 11.29 1.41 17.61
C PRO A 27 11.68 0.43 16.49
N SER A 28 11.57 -0.87 16.70
CA SER A 28 11.99 -1.87 15.73
C SER A 28 11.02 -1.94 14.55
N ILE A 29 11.56 -1.73 13.36
CA ILE A 29 10.85 -1.86 12.08
C ILE A 29 11.45 -3.05 11.35
N TYR A 30 10.59 -3.94 10.88
CA TYR A 30 11.02 -5.23 10.36
C TYR A 30 11.25 -5.21 8.85
N THR A 31 12.25 -5.96 8.42
CA THR A 31 12.53 -6.27 7.01
C THR A 31 11.91 -7.59 6.57
N THR A 32 11.22 -8.28 7.47
CA THR A 32 10.72 -9.65 7.23
C THR A 32 9.58 -9.69 6.25
N THR A 33 9.60 -10.71 5.42
CA THR A 33 8.48 -11.14 4.58
C THR A 33 8.07 -12.53 5.02
N GLU A 34 6.77 -12.80 5.09
CA GLU A 34 6.22 -14.13 5.37
C GLU A 34 5.26 -14.50 4.25
N GLU A 35 5.35 -15.74 3.78
CA GLU A 35 4.55 -16.32 2.69
C GLU A 35 3.58 -17.35 3.23
N TYR A 36 2.32 -17.27 2.82
CA TYR A 36 1.25 -18.20 3.19
C TYR A 36 0.90 -19.09 2.01
N ASP A 37 0.92 -20.40 2.21
CA ASP A 37 0.62 -21.42 1.19
C ASP A 37 -0.79 -22.02 1.27
N GLY A 38 -1.65 -21.45 2.11
CA GLY A 38 -3.00 -21.96 2.39
C GLY A 38 -3.08 -22.78 3.69
N GLU A 39 -1.95 -23.21 4.24
CA GLU A 39 -1.87 -24.02 5.47
C GLU A 39 -1.01 -23.33 6.55
N GLY A 40 0.13 -22.74 6.16
CA GLY A 40 1.07 -22.15 7.10
C GLY A 40 1.86 -20.97 6.54
N TRP A 41 2.55 -20.25 7.43
CA TRP A 41 3.42 -19.15 7.08
C TRP A 41 4.88 -19.58 7.10
N THR A 42 5.60 -19.32 6.03
CA THR A 42 7.03 -19.53 5.89
C THR A 42 7.76 -18.22 5.66
N ALA A 43 9.06 -18.18 5.95
CA ALA A 43 9.86 -16.99 5.71
C ALA A 43 10.14 -16.83 4.22
N GLY A 44 9.82 -15.65 3.68
CA GLY A 44 10.19 -15.22 2.33
C GLY A 44 11.45 -14.36 2.33
N GLY A 45 11.74 -13.74 1.18
CA GLY A 45 12.88 -12.85 0.99
C GLY A 45 12.86 -11.63 1.92
N THR A 46 14.02 -11.20 2.39
CA THR A 46 14.17 -10.06 3.29
C THR A 46 14.20 -8.75 2.51
N MET A 47 13.41 -7.76 2.90
CA MET A 47 13.45 -6.41 2.33
C MET A 47 14.82 -5.74 2.57
N PRO A 48 15.29 -4.91 1.64
CA PRO A 48 16.53 -4.14 1.82
C PRO A 48 16.48 -3.20 3.04
N GLN A 49 15.30 -2.70 3.38
CA GLN A 49 15.07 -1.80 4.51
C GLN A 49 13.70 -2.08 5.15
N GLY A 50 13.66 -2.10 6.48
CA GLY A 50 12.42 -2.26 7.23
C GLY A 50 11.50 -1.08 7.05
N ARG A 51 10.21 -1.35 6.80
CA ARG A 51 9.17 -0.32 6.64
C ARG A 51 7.81 -0.80 7.14
N TYR A 52 6.97 0.18 7.45
CA TYR A 52 5.57 -0.06 7.82
C TYR A 52 4.66 1.04 7.25
N GLY A 53 3.38 0.74 7.09
CA GLY A 53 2.34 1.69 6.69
C GLY A 53 2.44 2.20 5.26
N GLY A 54 3.22 1.56 4.40
CA GLY A 54 3.27 1.89 2.98
C GLY A 54 2.09 1.32 2.20
N GLY A 55 1.96 1.77 0.95
CA GLY A 55 1.05 1.21 -0.03
C GLY A 55 1.69 0.11 -0.84
N GLY A 56 0.91 -0.86 -1.23
CA GLY A 56 1.40 -1.89 -2.10
C GLY A 56 0.31 -2.86 -2.49
N ASN A 57 0.58 -3.64 -3.54
CA ASN A 57 -0.36 -4.63 -4.02
C ASN A 57 0.33 -5.64 -4.93
N GLY A 58 -0.43 -6.64 -5.35
CA GLY A 58 0.03 -7.69 -6.24
C GLY A 58 -0.35 -9.08 -5.74
N THR A 59 0.39 -10.05 -6.23
CA THR A 59 0.31 -11.44 -5.82
C THR A 59 1.45 -11.80 -4.86
N GLN A 60 1.44 -13.02 -4.34
CA GLN A 60 2.54 -13.53 -3.52
C GLN A 60 3.88 -13.54 -4.26
N THR A 61 3.88 -13.76 -5.56
CA THR A 61 5.09 -13.88 -6.40
C THR A 61 5.34 -12.68 -7.31
N SER A 62 4.52 -11.63 -7.22
CA SER A 62 4.68 -10.39 -7.99
C SER A 62 4.01 -9.26 -7.22
N CYS A 63 4.75 -8.63 -6.33
CA CYS A 63 4.24 -7.62 -5.40
C CYS A 63 5.10 -6.37 -5.43
N VAL A 64 4.47 -5.22 -5.26
CA VAL A 64 5.14 -3.94 -5.06
C VAL A 64 4.80 -3.38 -3.67
N PHE A 65 5.79 -2.79 -3.00
CA PHE A 65 5.62 -2.05 -1.76
C PHE A 65 6.27 -0.66 -1.90
N ALA A 66 5.48 0.39 -1.77
CA ALA A 66 5.93 1.76 -1.98
C ALA A 66 5.60 2.69 -0.80
N GLY A 67 6.47 3.62 -0.53
CA GLY A 67 6.34 4.56 0.58
C GLY A 67 6.50 3.91 1.95
N GLY A 68 5.70 4.36 2.91
CA GLY A 68 5.75 3.94 4.30
C GLY A 68 6.74 4.73 5.14
N GLN A 69 6.89 4.32 6.37
CA GLN A 69 7.85 4.86 7.33
C GLN A 69 8.98 3.85 7.56
N ASP A 70 10.16 4.36 7.75
CA ASP A 70 11.34 3.60 8.17
C ASP A 70 12.00 4.25 9.40
N ALA A 71 13.17 3.73 9.79
CA ALA A 71 13.90 4.28 10.95
C ALA A 71 14.52 5.67 10.69
N THR A 72 14.52 6.16 9.45
CA THR A 72 15.14 7.43 9.07
C THR A 72 14.15 8.60 8.99
N GLY A 73 12.86 8.32 8.85
CA GLY A 73 11.86 9.37 8.72
C GLY A 73 10.42 8.91 8.58
N PRO A 74 9.50 9.89 8.67
CA PRO A 74 8.06 9.60 8.70
C PRO A 74 7.46 9.32 7.33
N SER A 75 8.18 9.54 6.25
CA SER A 75 7.69 9.35 4.88
C SER A 75 8.82 8.98 3.93
N SER A 76 8.56 8.06 3.03
CA SER A 76 9.51 7.56 2.03
C SER A 76 8.94 7.65 0.62
N THR A 77 9.82 7.87 -0.37
CA THR A 77 9.52 7.69 -1.80
C THR A 77 9.92 6.30 -2.31
N SER A 78 10.61 5.53 -1.49
CA SER A 78 11.19 4.25 -1.90
C SER A 78 10.12 3.24 -2.30
N CYS A 79 10.40 2.52 -3.36
CA CYS A 79 9.62 1.38 -3.84
C CYS A 79 10.52 0.15 -3.92
N VAL A 80 9.95 -1.00 -3.59
CA VAL A 80 10.59 -2.31 -3.76
C VAL A 80 9.60 -3.30 -4.37
N GLU A 81 10.13 -4.20 -5.17
CA GLU A 81 9.38 -5.23 -5.89
C GLU A 81 9.79 -6.61 -5.44
N TYR A 82 8.82 -7.50 -5.30
CA TYR A 82 9.01 -8.91 -4.93
C TYR A 82 8.72 -9.83 -6.10
N ASP A 83 9.65 -10.74 -6.40
CA ASP A 83 9.55 -11.71 -7.49
C ASP A 83 9.13 -13.13 -7.03
N GLY A 84 8.74 -13.28 -5.76
CA GLY A 84 8.46 -14.56 -5.13
C GLY A 84 9.65 -15.18 -4.42
N THR A 85 10.82 -14.51 -4.43
CA THR A 85 12.05 -15.00 -3.77
C THR A 85 12.84 -13.87 -3.14
N SER A 86 12.96 -12.75 -3.84
CA SER A 86 13.80 -11.62 -3.45
C SER A 86 13.14 -10.28 -3.71
N TRP A 87 13.61 -9.27 -2.98
CA TRP A 87 13.22 -7.88 -3.15
C TRP A 87 14.27 -7.11 -3.95
N THR A 88 13.82 -6.39 -4.96
CA THR A 88 14.64 -5.47 -5.76
C THR A 88 14.12 -4.04 -5.66
N ALA A 89 14.97 -3.05 -5.88
CA ALA A 89 14.55 -1.67 -5.90
C ALA A 89 13.77 -1.38 -7.19
N GLY A 90 12.57 -0.81 -7.04
CA GLY A 90 11.77 -0.25 -8.13
C GLY A 90 11.95 1.26 -8.27
N GLY A 91 11.20 1.86 -9.20
CA GLY A 91 11.15 3.32 -9.36
C GLY A 91 10.56 4.02 -8.13
N SER A 92 11.08 5.19 -7.79
CA SER A 92 10.61 5.95 -6.64
C SER A 92 9.27 6.64 -6.92
N LEU A 93 8.44 6.80 -5.87
CA LEU A 93 7.30 7.71 -5.87
C LEU A 93 7.76 9.15 -6.14
N ASN A 94 6.93 9.95 -6.78
CA ASN A 94 7.18 11.39 -6.94
C ASN A 94 7.03 12.13 -5.60
N ASP A 95 6.07 11.70 -4.76
CA ASP A 95 5.79 12.28 -3.47
C ASP A 95 6.00 11.26 -2.34
N ALA A 96 6.74 11.65 -1.31
CA ALA A 96 6.97 10.80 -0.15
C ALA A 96 5.66 10.54 0.62
N ARG A 97 5.38 9.28 0.93
CA ARG A 97 4.18 8.84 1.64
C ARG A 97 4.58 8.12 2.92
N GLY A 98 3.97 8.57 4.01
CA GLY A 98 4.14 7.96 5.31
C GLY A 98 3.09 6.87 5.59
N SER A 99 2.83 6.62 6.86
CA SER A 99 1.86 5.63 7.32
C SER A 99 0.48 5.82 6.71
N GLY A 100 -0.14 4.71 6.36
CA GLY A 100 -1.51 4.71 5.85
C GLY A 100 -1.64 5.02 4.36
N ALA A 101 -0.54 5.04 3.61
CA ALA A 101 -0.63 4.92 2.16
C ALA A 101 -1.24 3.56 1.81
N MET A 102 -2.06 3.54 0.79
CA MET A 102 -2.77 2.33 0.35
C MET A 102 -2.47 2.04 -1.10
N GLY A 103 -2.70 0.80 -1.51
CA GLY A 103 -2.45 0.37 -2.86
C GLY A 103 -3.58 -0.44 -3.45
N ALA A 104 -3.64 -0.46 -4.76
CA ALA A 104 -4.41 -1.36 -5.59
C ALA A 104 -3.53 -1.79 -6.77
N GLY A 105 -3.67 -3.02 -7.24
CA GLY A 105 -2.88 -3.52 -8.36
C GLY A 105 -2.96 -5.04 -8.47
N ALA A 106 -2.64 -5.54 -9.65
CA ALA A 106 -2.69 -6.96 -9.94
C ALA A 106 -1.31 -7.64 -9.84
N SER A 107 -0.23 -6.84 -9.95
CA SER A 107 1.15 -7.34 -10.03
C SER A 107 2.14 -6.22 -9.67
N SER A 108 3.43 -6.55 -9.58
CA SER A 108 4.50 -5.58 -9.34
C SER A 108 4.69 -4.57 -10.48
N ASP A 109 4.21 -4.86 -11.67
CA ASP A 109 4.33 -4.00 -12.85
C ASP A 109 3.06 -3.16 -13.14
N SER A 110 2.05 -3.26 -12.31
CA SER A 110 0.80 -2.52 -12.48
C SER A 110 0.13 -2.25 -11.15
N ALA A 111 0.48 -1.13 -10.52
CA ALA A 111 -0.03 -0.76 -9.22
C ALA A 111 -0.48 0.70 -9.15
N LEU A 112 -1.38 0.99 -8.23
CA LEU A 112 -1.81 2.33 -7.87
C LEU A 112 -1.54 2.56 -6.38
N VAL A 113 -0.92 3.68 -6.04
CA VAL A 113 -0.69 4.09 -4.65
C VAL A 113 -1.41 5.41 -4.40
N PHE A 114 -2.19 5.46 -3.34
CA PHE A 114 -3.02 6.62 -3.02
C PHE A 114 -3.02 6.98 -1.55
N GLY A 115 -3.25 8.25 -1.27
CA GLY A 115 -3.31 8.77 0.09
C GLY A 115 -2.00 8.64 0.86
N GLY A 116 -2.11 8.57 2.17
CA GLY A 116 -1.00 8.46 3.12
C GLY A 116 -0.97 9.59 4.12
N ALA A 117 -0.15 9.45 5.16
CA ALA A 117 0.05 10.49 6.17
C ALA A 117 1.23 11.41 5.81
N PRO A 118 1.15 12.76 6.03
CA PRO A 118 -0.08 13.45 6.43
C PRO A 118 -1.16 13.29 5.36
N ALA A 119 -2.44 13.36 5.70
CA ALA A 119 -3.54 13.04 4.79
C ALA A 119 -3.37 13.67 3.39
N GLN A 120 -2.98 12.85 2.44
CA GLN A 120 -2.66 13.25 1.08
C GLN A 120 -3.80 12.86 0.13
N SER A 121 -4.03 13.67 -0.91
CA SER A 121 -4.97 13.36 -1.99
C SER A 121 -4.29 12.77 -3.22
N PHE A 122 -2.97 12.78 -3.29
CA PHE A 122 -2.21 12.37 -4.46
C PHE A 122 -2.37 10.87 -4.74
N ASN A 123 -2.50 10.56 -6.02
CA ASN A 123 -2.47 9.20 -6.53
C ASN A 123 -1.34 9.06 -7.54
N GLU A 124 -0.66 7.94 -7.49
CA GLU A 124 0.42 7.61 -8.42
C GLU A 124 0.25 6.19 -8.93
N GLY A 125 0.33 6.02 -10.25
CA GLY A 125 0.30 4.72 -10.91
C GLY A 125 1.70 4.26 -11.26
N TYR A 126 1.98 3.00 -11.01
CA TYR A 126 3.24 2.32 -11.31
C TYR A 126 3.09 1.43 -12.55
N ASP A 127 4.06 1.50 -13.46
CA ASP A 127 4.10 0.75 -14.72
C ASP A 127 5.15 -0.38 -14.74
N GLY A 128 5.71 -0.71 -13.59
CA GLY A 128 6.82 -1.68 -13.44
C GLY A 128 8.21 -1.04 -13.55
N THR A 129 8.29 0.27 -13.79
CA THR A 129 9.57 0.98 -13.92
C THR A 129 9.55 2.31 -13.20
N SER A 130 8.46 3.06 -13.32
CA SER A 130 8.31 4.42 -12.80
C SER A 130 6.91 4.72 -12.31
N PHE A 131 6.83 5.70 -11.42
CA PHE A 131 5.54 6.26 -10.99
C PHE A 131 5.16 7.47 -11.84
N SER A 132 3.88 7.56 -12.16
CA SER A 132 3.26 8.70 -12.82
C SER A 132 2.06 9.19 -12.02
N THR A 133 1.90 10.52 -11.98
CA THR A 133 0.74 11.14 -11.30
C THR A 133 -0.56 10.69 -11.95
N ARG A 134 -1.54 10.40 -11.12
CA ARG A 134 -2.92 10.05 -11.48
C ARG A 134 -3.89 11.06 -10.86
N PRO A 135 -5.15 11.12 -11.33
CA PRO A 135 -6.18 11.96 -10.72
C PRO A 135 -6.21 11.83 -9.20
N SER A 136 -6.24 12.95 -8.49
CA SER A 136 -6.21 13.00 -7.04
C SER A 136 -7.54 12.57 -6.43
N LEU A 137 -7.51 12.09 -5.18
CA LEU A 137 -8.72 11.93 -4.38
C LEU A 137 -9.39 13.29 -4.17
N ALA A 138 -10.72 13.33 -4.11
CA ALA A 138 -11.48 14.52 -3.77
C ALA A 138 -11.15 15.03 -2.35
N THR A 139 -10.80 14.13 -1.46
CA THR A 139 -10.37 14.48 -0.09
C THR A 139 -9.13 13.68 0.29
N GLY A 140 -8.07 14.38 0.70
CA GLY A 140 -6.84 13.76 1.20
C GLY A 140 -7.12 12.91 2.44
N ARG A 141 -6.59 11.68 2.46
CA ARG A 141 -6.80 10.72 3.55
C ARG A 141 -5.63 9.77 3.72
N GLY A 142 -5.45 9.30 4.94
CA GLY A 142 -4.58 8.18 5.27
C GLY A 142 -5.37 7.09 5.97
N PHE A 143 -4.76 5.92 6.16
CA PHE A 143 -5.39 4.78 6.85
C PHE A 143 -6.73 4.33 6.22
N SER A 144 -6.89 4.51 4.92
CA SER A 144 -8.04 4.05 4.16
C SER A 144 -7.88 2.57 3.77
N GLY A 145 -8.98 1.91 3.41
CA GLY A 145 -8.96 0.64 2.71
C GLY A 145 -8.89 0.87 1.21
N GLY A 146 -8.22 -0.01 0.49
CA GLY A 146 -8.19 0.04 -0.96
C GLY A 146 -8.16 -1.36 -1.57
N ASN A 147 -8.81 -1.50 -2.72
CA ASN A 147 -8.81 -2.74 -3.49
C ASN A 147 -9.05 -2.44 -4.98
N GLY A 148 -8.66 -3.35 -5.83
CA GLY A 148 -8.84 -3.23 -7.28
C GLY A 148 -7.54 -3.43 -8.05
N ILE A 149 -7.52 -2.90 -9.25
CA ILE A 149 -6.36 -2.91 -10.14
C ILE A 149 -5.93 -1.45 -10.42
N ALA A 150 -4.77 -1.26 -11.03
CA ALA A 150 -4.19 0.07 -11.30
C ALA A 150 -5.07 1.00 -12.16
N THR A 151 -6.03 0.44 -12.89
CA THR A 151 -6.97 1.19 -13.75
C THR A 151 -8.41 1.21 -13.24
N ALA A 152 -8.71 0.46 -12.16
CA ALA A 152 -10.05 0.41 -11.56
C ALA A 152 -9.91 0.04 -10.09
N ALA A 153 -9.95 1.01 -9.22
CA ALA A 153 -9.75 0.84 -7.78
C ALA A 153 -10.86 1.51 -6.97
N LEU A 154 -11.10 0.95 -5.79
CA LEU A 154 -12.00 1.48 -4.79
C LEU A 154 -11.20 1.89 -3.56
N ILE A 155 -11.43 3.11 -3.10
CA ILE A 155 -10.83 3.65 -1.88
C ILE A 155 -11.95 3.92 -0.87
N VAL A 156 -11.85 3.30 0.29
CA VAL A 156 -12.92 3.29 1.30
C VAL A 156 -12.43 3.91 2.60
N ALA A 157 -13.25 4.79 3.16
CA ALA A 157 -13.06 5.36 4.49
C ALA A 157 -11.69 6.06 4.66
N GLY A 158 -11.04 5.90 5.80
CA GLY A 158 -9.81 6.60 6.16
C GLY A 158 -10.06 7.89 6.92
N GLY A 159 -9.00 8.61 7.24
CA GLY A 159 -9.09 9.85 8.01
C GLY A 159 -8.31 10.99 7.37
N PRO A 160 -8.91 12.18 7.23
CA PRO A 160 -8.17 13.43 7.17
C PRO A 160 -7.56 13.73 8.55
N PRO A 161 -6.66 14.73 8.67
CA PRO A 161 -6.00 15.05 9.94
C PRO A 161 -6.95 15.35 11.11
N SER A 162 -8.20 15.65 10.84
CA SER A 162 -9.22 16.09 11.82
C SER A 162 -10.46 15.18 11.89
N GLY A 163 -10.31 13.87 11.69
CA GLY A 163 -11.44 12.95 11.83
C GLY A 163 -11.39 11.75 10.90
N THR A 164 -12.49 11.03 10.82
CA THR A 164 -12.69 9.90 9.92
C THR A 164 -13.74 10.23 8.88
N THR A 165 -13.64 9.65 7.70
CA THR A 165 -14.65 9.76 6.64
C THR A 165 -15.25 8.40 6.33
N THR A 166 -16.52 8.39 5.98
CA THR A 166 -17.23 7.22 5.45
C THR A 166 -17.27 7.23 3.92
N ASN A 167 -16.65 8.22 3.30
CA ASN A 167 -16.67 8.37 1.85
C ASN A 167 -15.97 7.22 1.15
N VAL A 168 -16.55 6.83 0.02
CA VAL A 168 -15.98 5.88 -0.92
C VAL A 168 -15.67 6.64 -2.21
N GLU A 169 -14.51 6.42 -2.77
CA GLU A 169 -14.12 6.98 -4.06
C GLU A 169 -13.72 5.86 -4.99
N GLU A 170 -14.18 5.95 -6.24
CA GLU A 170 -13.82 5.04 -7.30
C GLU A 170 -12.76 5.70 -8.20
N PHE A 171 -11.72 4.96 -8.54
CA PHE A 171 -10.77 5.32 -9.57
C PHE A 171 -11.06 4.47 -10.81
N THR A 172 -11.38 5.13 -11.94
CA THR A 172 -11.73 4.47 -13.21
C THR A 172 -10.80 4.93 -14.32
N GLY A 173 -9.54 4.48 -14.28
CA GLY A 173 -8.53 4.81 -15.29
C GLY A 173 -8.16 6.31 -15.31
N GLU A 174 -8.04 6.89 -16.49
CA GLU A 174 -7.62 8.30 -16.69
C GLU A 174 -8.79 9.30 -16.61
N THR A 175 -10.03 8.84 -16.47
CA THR A 175 -11.20 9.72 -16.34
C THR A 175 -11.65 9.83 -14.91
N GLU A 176 -11.54 11.02 -14.33
CA GLU A 176 -12.14 11.33 -13.04
C GLU A 176 -13.67 11.21 -13.14
N THR A 177 -14.24 10.22 -12.47
CA THR A 177 -15.67 10.22 -12.16
C THR A 177 -15.80 10.13 -10.65
N THR A 178 -15.93 11.28 -10.01
CA THR A 178 -16.16 11.35 -8.56
C THR A 178 -17.61 10.94 -8.29
N THR A 179 -17.83 9.68 -8.01
CA THR A 179 -19.13 9.23 -7.50
C THR A 179 -19.01 9.07 -5.99
N ALA A 180 -19.36 10.13 -5.26
CA ALA A 180 -19.49 10.03 -3.82
C ALA A 180 -20.76 9.22 -3.50
N GLN A 181 -20.58 7.97 -3.13
CA GLN A 181 -21.69 7.16 -2.58
C GLN A 181 -21.64 7.20 -1.06
N THR A 182 -22.70 7.65 -0.45
CA THR A 182 -22.90 7.58 1.00
C THR A 182 -23.36 6.17 1.35
N LEU A 183 -22.60 5.44 2.13
CA LEU A 183 -23.06 4.19 2.73
C LEU A 183 -24.17 4.50 3.73
N THR A 184 -25.40 4.21 3.36
CA THR A 184 -26.53 4.19 4.30
C THR A 184 -26.53 2.84 5.00
N THR A 185 -26.31 2.85 6.30
CA THR A 185 -26.56 1.67 7.15
C THR A 185 -28.06 1.45 7.28
N SER A 186 -28.53 0.32 6.81
CA SER A 186 -29.87 -0.20 7.10
C SER A 186 -29.87 -0.94 8.44
#